data_05c4613d2956c243ecc78cb745fd7615
#
_entry.id   05c4613d2956c243ecc78cb745fd7615
#
_cell.length_a   1.000
_cell.length_b   1.000
_cell.length_c   1.000
_cell.angle_alpha   90.00
_cell.angle_beta   90.00
_cell.angle_gamma   90.00
#
_symmetry.space_group_name_H-M   'P 1'
#
loop_
_entity.id
_entity.type
_entity.pdbx_description
1 polymer ?
#
loop_
_entity_poly.entity_id
_entity_poly.type
_entity_poly.pdbx_seq_one_letter_code
_entity_poly.pdbx_strand_id
1 'polypeptide(L)'
;GLLSGCSNYFNPGIRRDGEAEPARKSDDDIRPWCNQDTVMQPFTPSDPDFYTTDAITDHAVSFLDECGAGEEPFFLYLAHCAPHFPLQAWPEDIKKYRDRYAVGWAEIRQRRYARLLELGLIDPRWGLPAADERSEASYAGLGEHAVEAMAVYAAMVDRLDQSIGRVLDKIRDLGKEENTLVLFMSDNGGCAEEIHNTPHLPPGTIDSYQT
;
A
#
# COMPACT_ATOMS: atom_id res chain seq x y z
N GLY A 1 -2.25 13.13 -7.44
CA GLY A 1 -1.37 12.09 -6.90
C GLY A 1 0.10 12.46 -6.91
N LEU A 2 0.96 11.57 -6.42
CA LEU A 2 2.42 11.73 -6.48
C LEU A 2 2.93 11.67 -7.92
N LEU A 3 3.84 12.57 -8.30
CA LEU A 3 4.43 12.56 -9.64
C LEU A 3 5.52 11.50 -9.80
N SER A 4 6.19 11.13 -8.72
CA SER A 4 7.24 10.10 -8.75
C SER A 4 7.51 9.54 -7.36
N GLY A 5 7.88 8.25 -7.34
CA GLY A 5 8.28 7.57 -6.12
C GLY A 5 7.17 7.46 -5.07
N CYS A 6 7.58 7.15 -3.86
CA CYS A 6 6.70 7.06 -2.70
C CYS A 6 7.06 8.10 -1.67
N SER A 7 6.13 8.41 -0.79
CA SER A 7 6.27 9.38 0.27
C SER A 7 5.50 8.92 1.50
N ASN A 8 5.55 9.69 2.57
CA ASN A 8 4.71 9.44 3.74
C ASN A 8 3.23 9.40 3.34
N TYR A 9 2.53 8.35 3.75
CA TYR A 9 1.14 8.12 3.32
C TYR A 9 0.15 9.07 3.98
N PHE A 10 0.44 9.56 5.19
CA PHE A 10 -0.42 10.50 5.92
C PHE A 10 -0.05 11.96 5.66
N ASN A 11 1.21 12.22 5.31
CA ASN A 11 1.68 13.57 5.02
C ASN A 11 2.85 13.53 4.03
N PRO A 12 2.60 13.64 2.74
CA PRO A 12 3.67 13.65 1.73
C PRO A 12 4.49 14.93 1.71
N GLY A 13 4.11 15.95 2.48
CA GLY A 13 4.73 17.27 2.49
C GLY A 13 5.66 17.53 3.67
N ILE A 14 5.49 18.70 4.30
CA ILE A 14 6.29 19.12 5.44
C ILE A 14 5.71 18.53 6.72
N ARG A 15 6.60 17.98 7.55
CA ARG A 15 6.26 17.49 8.88
C ARG A 15 5.51 18.54 9.70
N ARG A 16 4.44 18.11 10.37
CA ARG A 16 3.71 18.90 11.35
C ARG A 16 4.27 18.64 12.75
N ASP A 17 3.99 19.56 13.68
CA ASP A 17 4.32 19.34 15.09
C ASP A 17 3.63 18.08 15.61
N GLY A 18 4.40 17.21 16.23
CA GLY A 18 3.92 15.94 16.78
C GLY A 18 3.88 14.76 15.79
N GLU A 19 4.11 14.98 14.50
CA GLU A 19 4.25 13.90 13.52
C GLU A 19 5.61 13.21 13.62
N ALA A 20 5.66 11.94 13.23
CA ALA A 20 6.92 11.23 13.02
C ALA A 20 7.71 11.87 11.87
N GLU A 21 9.03 11.70 11.87
CA GLU A 21 9.83 12.06 10.70
C GLU A 21 9.34 11.29 9.49
N PRO A 22 9.08 11.97 8.35
CA PRO A 22 8.73 11.27 7.13
C PRO A 22 9.91 10.40 6.68
N ALA A 23 9.59 9.24 6.14
CA ALA A 23 10.60 8.35 5.54
C ALA A 23 11.11 8.96 4.25
N ARG A 24 12.11 9.79 4.34
CA ARG A 24 12.79 10.44 3.21
C ARG A 24 14.29 10.55 3.49
N LYS A 25 15.08 10.59 2.43
CA LYS A 25 16.55 10.65 2.54
C LYS A 25 17.06 12.02 3.00
N SER A 26 16.33 13.08 2.68
CA SER A 26 16.66 14.47 3.05
C SER A 26 15.44 15.35 2.96
N ASP A 27 15.53 16.59 3.49
CA ASP A 27 14.47 17.57 3.36
C ASP A 27 14.20 18.00 1.92
N ASP A 28 15.19 17.85 1.05
CA ASP A 28 15.06 18.13 -0.38
C ASP A 28 14.33 17.00 -1.15
N ASP A 29 14.08 15.85 -0.51
CA ASP A 29 13.45 14.69 -1.12
C ASP A 29 11.91 14.68 -0.94
N ILE A 30 11.31 15.86 -0.90
CA ILE A 30 9.85 16.00 -0.88
C ILE A 30 9.32 15.74 -2.27
N ARG A 31 8.46 14.72 -2.37
CA ARG A 31 7.86 14.36 -3.66
C ARG A 31 6.75 15.34 -4.03
N PRO A 32 6.73 15.81 -5.29
CA PRO A 32 5.66 16.69 -5.72
C PRO A 32 4.34 15.93 -5.83
N TRP A 33 3.27 16.57 -5.36
CA TRP A 33 1.89 16.13 -5.56
C TRP A 33 1.30 16.92 -6.73
N CYS A 34 0.57 16.25 -7.58
CA CYS A 34 -0.10 16.86 -8.71
C CYS A 34 -1.61 16.64 -8.62
N ASN A 35 -2.37 17.68 -8.86
CA ASN A 35 -3.80 17.62 -9.10
C ASN A 35 -4.10 18.31 -10.44
N GLN A 36 -4.49 17.51 -11.44
CA GLN A 36 -4.56 17.94 -12.83
C GLN A 36 -3.23 18.60 -13.26
N ASP A 37 -3.22 19.82 -13.75
CA ASP A 37 -2.03 20.56 -14.18
C ASP A 37 -1.33 21.33 -13.05
N THR A 38 -1.87 21.25 -11.83
CA THR A 38 -1.31 21.97 -10.68
C THR A 38 -0.35 21.09 -9.92
N VAL A 39 0.92 21.49 -9.88
CA VAL A 39 1.97 20.84 -9.10
C VAL A 39 2.12 21.56 -7.76
N MET A 40 2.08 20.79 -6.68
CA MET A 40 2.27 21.26 -5.30
C MET A 40 3.51 20.61 -4.72
N GLN A 41 4.44 21.43 -4.25
CA GLN A 41 5.69 20.97 -3.62
C GLN A 41 6.18 22.03 -2.62
N PRO A 42 6.06 21.81 -1.34
CA PRO A 42 5.46 20.64 -0.70
C PRO A 42 3.93 20.63 -0.79
N PHE A 43 3.34 19.44 -0.67
CA PHE A 43 1.92 19.25 -0.42
C PHE A 43 1.72 18.69 0.99
N THR A 44 1.22 19.52 1.89
CA THR A 44 0.88 19.13 3.27
C THR A 44 -0.64 19.15 3.38
N PRO A 45 -1.30 17.99 3.49
CA PRO A 45 -2.75 17.93 3.57
C PRO A 45 -3.27 18.66 4.82
N SER A 46 -4.36 19.39 4.68
CA SER A 46 -5.06 20.00 5.83
C SER A 46 -6.04 19.03 6.50
N ASP A 47 -6.44 17.99 5.79
CA ASP A 47 -7.34 16.95 6.28
C ASP A 47 -6.57 16.02 7.24
N PRO A 48 -7.00 15.87 8.50
CA PRO A 48 -6.38 14.94 9.44
C PRO A 48 -6.56 13.47 9.04
N ASP A 49 -7.61 13.16 8.26
CA ASP A 49 -7.93 11.82 7.79
C ASP A 49 -7.32 11.53 6.41
N PHE A 50 -6.38 12.37 5.95
CA PHE A 50 -5.70 12.15 4.69
C PHE A 50 -4.86 10.87 4.72
N TYR A 51 -5.06 10.04 3.70
CA TYR A 51 -4.21 8.89 3.41
C TYR A 51 -3.99 8.79 1.90
N THR A 52 -2.74 8.68 1.47
CA THR A 52 -2.36 8.75 0.04
C THR A 52 -3.14 7.77 -0.84
N THR A 53 -3.34 6.52 -0.39
CA THR A 53 -4.10 5.52 -1.15
C THR A 53 -5.54 5.96 -1.37
N ASP A 54 -6.19 6.48 -0.32
CA ASP A 54 -7.56 6.98 -0.39
C ASP A 54 -7.67 8.20 -1.28
N ALA A 55 -6.77 9.16 -1.13
CA ALA A 55 -6.75 10.38 -1.92
C ALA A 55 -6.56 10.11 -3.44
N ILE A 56 -5.70 9.14 -3.79
CA ILE A 56 -5.54 8.69 -5.19
C ILE A 56 -6.85 8.07 -5.69
N THR A 57 -7.51 7.28 -4.85
CA THR A 57 -8.81 6.65 -5.17
C THR A 57 -9.92 7.68 -5.34
N ASP A 58 -9.97 8.70 -4.47
CA ASP A 58 -10.94 9.79 -4.56
C ASP A 58 -10.83 10.53 -5.90
N HIS A 59 -9.60 10.82 -6.34
CA HIS A 59 -9.36 11.38 -7.66
C HIS A 59 -9.83 10.44 -8.79
N ALA A 60 -9.54 9.14 -8.69
CA ALA A 60 -9.97 8.17 -9.69
C ALA A 60 -11.50 8.10 -9.79
N VAL A 61 -12.20 8.08 -8.65
CA VAL A 61 -13.67 8.11 -8.59
C VAL A 61 -14.22 9.40 -9.20
N SER A 62 -13.63 10.55 -8.87
CA SER A 62 -14.01 11.84 -9.47
C SER A 62 -13.82 11.87 -10.98
N PHE A 63 -12.70 11.36 -11.49
CA PHE A 63 -12.48 11.26 -12.93
C PHE A 63 -13.46 10.33 -13.64
N LEU A 64 -13.86 9.23 -12.98
CA LEU A 64 -14.91 8.36 -13.51
C LEU A 64 -16.27 9.07 -13.54
N ASP A 65 -16.59 9.93 -12.58
CA ASP A 65 -17.79 10.75 -12.62
C ASP A 65 -17.78 11.73 -13.82
N GLU A 66 -16.64 12.35 -14.09
CA GLU A 66 -16.50 13.30 -15.17
C GLU A 66 -16.47 12.63 -16.55
N CYS A 67 -15.65 11.59 -16.72
CA CYS A 67 -15.38 10.95 -18.00
C CYS A 67 -16.27 9.75 -18.27
N GLY A 68 -16.74 9.06 -17.23
CA GLY A 68 -17.51 7.83 -17.34
C GLY A 68 -19.02 8.05 -17.49
N ALA A 69 -19.54 9.22 -17.17
CA ALA A 69 -20.97 9.51 -17.23
C ALA A 69 -21.51 9.62 -18.70
N GLY A 70 -20.66 9.89 -19.67
CA GLY A 70 -21.00 9.99 -21.09
C GLY A 70 -21.00 8.64 -21.82
N GLU A 71 -21.27 8.68 -23.14
CA GLU A 71 -21.22 7.50 -24.01
C GLU A 71 -19.81 7.25 -24.57
N GLU A 72 -18.92 8.22 -24.47
CA GLU A 72 -17.56 8.11 -24.94
C GLU A 72 -16.78 7.05 -24.14
N PRO A 73 -15.87 6.32 -24.78
CA PRO A 73 -15.00 5.39 -24.07
C PRO A 73 -14.01 6.15 -23.19
N PHE A 74 -13.72 5.63 -22.02
CA PHE A 74 -12.70 6.16 -21.13
C PHE A 74 -11.52 5.18 -20.96
N PHE A 75 -10.37 5.73 -20.61
CA PHE A 75 -9.21 4.98 -20.16
C PHE A 75 -8.74 5.55 -18.83
N LEU A 76 -8.71 4.72 -17.79
CA LEU A 76 -8.20 5.07 -16.48
C LEU A 76 -6.95 4.25 -16.16
N TYR A 77 -5.82 4.91 -15.94
CA TYR A 77 -4.62 4.31 -15.38
C TYR A 77 -4.48 4.73 -13.92
N LEU A 78 -4.69 3.77 -13.02
CA LEU A 78 -4.67 3.99 -11.58
C LEU A 78 -3.43 3.35 -10.97
N ALA A 79 -2.44 4.17 -10.64
CA ALA A 79 -1.17 3.74 -10.08
C ALA A 79 -1.11 4.07 -8.58
N HIS A 80 -1.33 3.07 -7.74
CA HIS A 80 -1.16 3.20 -6.30
C HIS A 80 0.31 3.02 -5.90
N CYS A 81 0.74 3.77 -4.88
CA CYS A 81 2.05 3.56 -4.27
C CYS A 81 2.04 2.37 -3.29
N ALA A 82 0.91 2.12 -2.62
CA ALA A 82 0.78 1.01 -1.68
C ALA A 82 0.97 -0.36 -2.38
N PRO A 83 1.65 -1.32 -1.74
CA PRO A 83 2.19 -1.30 -0.39
C PRO A 83 3.70 -0.99 -0.31
N HIS A 84 4.22 -0.10 -1.15
CA HIS A 84 5.63 0.31 -1.11
C HIS A 84 5.99 0.99 0.22
N PHE A 85 7.26 0.89 0.62
CA PHE A 85 7.81 1.64 1.76
C PHE A 85 7.61 3.16 1.59
N PRO A 86 7.36 3.93 2.69
CA PRO A 86 7.33 3.52 4.10
C PRO A 86 6.06 2.72 4.44
N LEU A 87 6.19 1.76 5.38
CA LEU A 87 5.05 0.99 5.84
C LEU A 87 4.23 1.83 6.84
N GLN A 88 3.07 2.26 6.42
CA GLN A 88 2.16 3.10 7.20
C GLN A 88 0.72 2.72 6.89
N ALA A 89 -0.09 2.50 7.91
CA ALA A 89 -1.49 2.15 7.78
C ALA A 89 -2.31 2.67 8.96
N TRP A 90 -3.62 2.71 8.79
CA TRP A 90 -4.54 3.06 9.87
C TRP A 90 -4.52 2.00 10.98
N PRO A 91 -4.57 2.40 12.27
CA PRO A 91 -4.52 1.47 13.41
C PRO A 91 -5.60 0.40 13.39
N GLU A 92 -6.80 0.75 12.95
CA GLU A 92 -7.93 -0.18 12.82
C GLU A 92 -7.66 -1.27 11.77
N ASP A 93 -6.95 -0.94 10.69
CA ASP A 93 -6.56 -1.91 9.67
C ASP A 93 -5.40 -2.79 10.18
N ILE A 94 -4.40 -2.22 10.86
CA ILE A 94 -3.30 -2.96 11.45
C ILE A 94 -3.80 -3.99 12.46
N LYS A 95 -4.76 -3.61 13.31
CA LYS A 95 -5.33 -4.48 14.35
C LYS A 95 -5.91 -5.78 13.78
N LYS A 96 -6.41 -5.78 12.55
CA LYS A 96 -6.96 -6.97 11.88
C LYS A 96 -5.91 -8.06 11.66
N TYR A 97 -4.62 -7.68 11.62
CA TYR A 97 -3.55 -8.55 11.12
C TYR A 97 -2.50 -8.96 12.15
N ARG A 98 -2.37 -8.28 13.28
CA ARG A 98 -1.35 -8.60 14.30
C ARG A 98 -1.33 -10.07 14.70
N ASP A 99 -2.46 -10.62 15.07
CA ASP A 99 -2.56 -12.01 15.53
C ASP A 99 -2.28 -13.01 14.39
N ARG A 100 -2.53 -12.63 13.15
CA ARG A 100 -2.29 -13.50 11.99
C ARG A 100 -0.82 -13.78 11.76
N TYR A 101 0.05 -12.79 12.01
CA TYR A 101 1.49 -12.90 11.76
C TYR A 101 2.29 -13.36 12.99
N ALA A 102 1.67 -13.43 14.18
CA ALA A 102 2.28 -13.92 15.40
C ALA A 102 2.76 -15.39 15.30
N VAL A 103 2.20 -16.16 14.38
CA VAL A 103 2.62 -17.56 14.13
C VAL A 103 3.95 -17.69 13.41
N GLY A 104 4.50 -16.59 12.91
CA GLY A 104 5.79 -16.53 12.19
C GLY A 104 5.69 -16.72 10.68
N TRP A 105 6.74 -16.30 9.99
CA TRP A 105 6.77 -16.24 8.52
C TRP A 105 6.73 -17.63 7.87
N ALA A 106 7.40 -18.60 8.46
CA ALA A 106 7.41 -19.98 7.95
C ALA A 106 6.00 -20.56 7.89
N GLU A 107 5.23 -20.41 8.97
CA GLU A 107 3.84 -20.88 9.05
C GLU A 107 2.94 -20.11 8.06
N ILE A 108 3.06 -18.80 7.99
CA ILE A 108 2.30 -17.99 7.01
C ILE A 108 2.60 -18.43 5.59
N ARG A 109 3.86 -18.70 5.27
CA ARG A 109 4.29 -19.18 3.96
C ARG A 109 3.65 -20.53 3.62
N GLN A 110 3.61 -21.46 4.57
CA GLN A 110 2.94 -22.76 4.41
C GLN A 110 1.44 -22.61 4.16
N ARG A 111 0.76 -21.80 4.98
CA ARG A 111 -0.67 -21.52 4.82
C ARG A 111 -1.00 -20.89 3.49
N ARG A 112 -0.19 -19.93 3.04
CA ARG A 112 -0.36 -19.30 1.73
C ARG A 112 -0.22 -20.32 0.60
N TYR A 113 0.80 -21.17 0.64
CA TYR A 113 1.01 -22.22 -0.35
C TYR A 113 -0.18 -23.19 -0.39
N ALA A 114 -0.63 -23.67 0.77
CA ALA A 114 -1.79 -24.55 0.86
C ALA A 114 -3.05 -23.88 0.27
N ARG A 115 -3.26 -22.60 0.55
CA ARG A 115 -4.39 -21.84 0.03
C ARG A 115 -4.33 -21.64 -1.49
N LEU A 116 -3.15 -21.42 -2.05
CA LEU A 116 -2.96 -21.30 -3.50
C LEU A 116 -3.28 -22.62 -4.22
N LEU A 117 -2.89 -23.76 -3.64
CA LEU A 117 -3.27 -25.10 -4.15
C LEU A 117 -4.78 -25.32 -4.08
N GLU A 118 -5.40 -25.01 -2.94
CA GLU A 118 -6.85 -25.15 -2.76
C GLU A 118 -7.66 -24.33 -3.75
N LEU A 119 -7.18 -23.12 -4.07
CA LEU A 119 -7.79 -22.22 -5.06
C LEU A 119 -7.49 -22.60 -6.51
N GLY A 120 -6.62 -23.59 -6.75
CA GLY A 120 -6.21 -24.00 -8.09
C GLY A 120 -5.34 -22.97 -8.81
N LEU A 121 -4.72 -22.04 -8.07
CA LEU A 121 -3.89 -20.96 -8.62
C LEU A 121 -2.47 -21.41 -8.94
N ILE A 122 -2.02 -22.53 -8.39
CA ILE A 122 -0.73 -23.15 -8.68
C ILE A 122 -0.91 -24.65 -8.96
N ASP A 123 -0.01 -25.19 -9.78
CA ASP A 123 0.00 -26.62 -10.07
C ASP A 123 0.56 -27.39 -8.85
N PRO A 124 -0.11 -28.46 -8.38
CA PRO A 124 0.38 -29.30 -7.28
C PRO A 124 1.79 -29.88 -7.50
N ARG A 125 2.24 -29.96 -8.74
CA ARG A 125 3.60 -30.41 -9.08
C ARG A 125 4.67 -29.38 -8.67
N TRP A 126 4.28 -28.14 -8.44
CA TRP A 126 5.17 -27.07 -7.97
C TRP A 126 5.25 -27.11 -6.45
N GLY A 127 6.24 -27.80 -5.95
CA GLY A 127 6.49 -27.87 -4.51
C GLY A 127 6.81 -26.47 -3.93
N LEU A 128 6.58 -26.33 -2.64
CA LEU A 128 7.01 -25.13 -1.91
C LEU A 128 8.55 -25.11 -1.88
N PRO A 129 9.23 -24.10 -2.46
CA PRO A 129 10.69 -24.00 -2.42
C PRO A 129 11.22 -24.00 -0.98
N ALA A 130 12.48 -24.31 -0.76
CA ALA A 130 13.12 -24.14 0.54
C ALA A 130 12.99 -22.68 1.01
N ALA A 131 12.90 -22.49 2.32
CA ALA A 131 12.92 -21.14 2.88
C ALA A 131 14.30 -20.50 2.64
N ASP A 132 14.30 -19.19 2.43
CA ASP A 132 15.54 -18.45 2.39
C ASP A 132 16.07 -18.29 3.83
N GLU A 133 17.26 -18.79 4.10
CA GLU A 133 17.90 -18.71 5.42
C GLU A 133 18.05 -17.26 5.92
N ARG A 134 18.25 -16.31 5.00
CA ARG A 134 18.32 -14.88 5.35
C ARG A 134 16.97 -14.33 5.84
N SER A 135 15.87 -14.75 5.21
CA SER A 135 14.52 -14.37 5.66
C SER A 135 14.21 -14.90 7.05
N GLU A 136 14.60 -16.14 7.35
CA GLU A 136 14.38 -16.73 8.68
C GLU A 136 15.28 -16.07 9.73
N ALA A 137 16.54 -15.79 9.40
CA ALA A 137 17.46 -15.08 10.29
C ALA A 137 16.98 -13.64 10.55
N SER A 138 16.45 -12.97 9.53
CA SER A 138 15.87 -11.63 9.66
C SER A 138 14.65 -11.64 10.59
N TYR A 139 13.73 -12.59 10.42
CA TYR A 139 12.59 -12.74 11.32
C TYR A 139 13.04 -12.98 12.78
N ALA A 140 13.99 -13.89 12.98
CA ALA A 140 14.51 -14.20 14.32
C ALA A 140 15.20 -12.98 14.98
N GLY A 141 15.87 -12.16 14.18
CA GLY A 141 16.54 -10.94 14.65
C GLY A 141 15.58 -9.79 14.97
N LEU A 142 14.46 -9.68 14.24
CA LEU A 142 13.47 -8.61 14.41
C LEU A 142 12.42 -8.93 15.47
N GLY A 143 12.14 -10.21 15.77
CA GLY A 143 11.17 -10.63 16.79
C GLY A 143 9.78 -10.02 16.59
N GLU A 144 9.26 -9.33 17.63
CA GLU A 144 7.94 -8.68 17.59
C GLU A 144 7.85 -7.58 16.52
N HIS A 145 8.96 -6.93 16.15
CA HIS A 145 8.97 -5.93 15.08
C HIS A 145 8.64 -6.55 13.73
N ALA A 146 9.08 -7.78 13.46
CA ALA A 146 8.72 -8.48 12.21
C ALA A 146 7.22 -8.74 12.11
N VAL A 147 6.58 -9.11 13.22
CA VAL A 147 5.13 -9.33 13.30
C VAL A 147 4.38 -8.02 13.03
N GLU A 148 4.80 -6.94 13.70
CA GLU A 148 4.19 -5.63 13.53
C GLU A 148 4.36 -5.09 12.11
N ALA A 149 5.57 -5.14 11.56
CA ALA A 149 5.83 -4.70 10.18
C ALA A 149 4.97 -5.47 9.15
N MET A 150 4.82 -6.79 9.32
CA MET A 150 3.94 -7.59 8.46
C MET A 150 2.47 -7.26 8.64
N ALA A 151 2.03 -6.92 9.85
CA ALA A 151 0.67 -6.48 10.11
C ALA A 151 0.37 -5.14 9.42
N VAL A 152 1.31 -4.18 9.47
CA VAL A 152 1.20 -2.90 8.77
C VAL A 152 1.18 -3.10 7.26
N TYR A 153 2.08 -3.92 6.71
CA TYR A 153 2.10 -4.25 5.28
C TYR A 153 0.76 -4.86 4.83
N ALA A 154 0.22 -5.80 5.59
CA ALA A 154 -1.06 -6.42 5.29
C ALA A 154 -2.22 -5.42 5.39
N ALA A 155 -2.18 -4.49 6.33
CA ALA A 155 -3.14 -3.41 6.46
C ALA A 155 -3.11 -2.45 5.26
N MET A 156 -1.92 -2.15 4.73
CA MET A 156 -1.78 -1.37 3.50
C MET A 156 -2.40 -2.08 2.30
N VAL A 157 -2.22 -3.41 2.20
CA VAL A 157 -2.84 -4.23 1.14
C VAL A 157 -4.36 -4.28 1.31
N ASP A 158 -4.87 -4.41 2.54
CA ASP A 158 -6.31 -4.35 2.84
C ASP A 158 -6.91 -3.00 2.41
N ARG A 159 -6.25 -1.89 2.74
CA ARG A 159 -6.71 -0.56 2.34
C ARG A 159 -6.68 -0.37 0.82
N LEU A 160 -5.68 -0.92 0.16
CA LEU A 160 -5.60 -0.94 -1.32
C LEU A 160 -6.77 -1.74 -1.91
N ASP A 161 -7.11 -2.90 -1.36
CA ASP A 161 -8.24 -3.73 -1.80
C ASP A 161 -9.57 -2.98 -1.65
N GLN A 162 -9.80 -2.32 -0.50
CA GLN A 162 -10.97 -1.46 -0.28
C GLN A 162 -11.03 -0.32 -1.32
N SER A 163 -9.90 0.27 -1.63
CA SER A 163 -9.77 1.33 -2.64
C SER A 163 -10.13 0.86 -4.04
N ILE A 164 -9.67 -0.33 -4.43
CA ILE A 164 -10.04 -0.97 -5.70
C ILE A 164 -11.55 -1.25 -5.72
N GLY A 165 -12.11 -1.75 -4.63
CA GLY A 165 -13.55 -1.98 -4.48
C GLY A 165 -14.35 -0.72 -4.78
N ARG A 166 -13.97 0.44 -4.23
CA ARG A 166 -14.61 1.73 -4.50
C ARG A 166 -14.61 2.12 -5.98
N VAL A 167 -13.51 1.87 -6.69
CA VAL A 167 -13.42 2.14 -8.13
C VAL A 167 -14.33 1.21 -8.93
N LEU A 168 -14.35 -0.08 -8.59
CA LEU A 168 -15.22 -1.05 -9.25
C LEU A 168 -16.70 -0.77 -8.99
N ASP A 169 -17.06 -0.38 -7.76
CA ASP A 169 -18.42 0.05 -7.42
C ASP A 169 -18.83 1.29 -8.24
N LYS A 170 -17.93 2.26 -8.40
CA LYS A 170 -18.19 3.43 -9.25
C LYS A 170 -18.46 3.03 -10.71
N ILE A 171 -17.69 2.12 -11.28
CA ILE A 171 -17.91 1.61 -12.65
C ILE A 171 -19.28 0.93 -12.76
N ARG A 172 -19.68 0.18 -11.72
CA ARG A 172 -21.00 -0.46 -11.64
C ARG A 172 -22.12 0.58 -11.53
N ASP A 173 -21.97 1.59 -10.70
CA ASP A 173 -22.95 2.67 -10.51
C ASP A 173 -23.18 3.47 -11.81
N LEU A 174 -22.15 3.58 -12.64
CA LEU A 174 -22.23 4.17 -13.97
C LEU A 174 -22.89 3.25 -15.02
N GLY A 175 -23.24 2.01 -14.64
CA GLY A 175 -23.82 1.01 -15.55
C GLY A 175 -22.85 0.49 -16.62
N LYS A 176 -21.52 0.59 -16.39
CA LYS A 176 -20.50 0.25 -17.36
C LYS A 176 -19.74 -1.04 -17.05
N GLU A 177 -20.11 -1.78 -15.99
CA GLU A 177 -19.41 -2.98 -15.53
C GLU A 177 -19.26 -4.03 -16.64
N GLU A 178 -20.32 -4.32 -17.38
CA GLU A 178 -20.33 -5.33 -18.46
C GLU A 178 -19.56 -4.91 -19.73
N ASN A 179 -19.19 -3.62 -19.83
CA ASN A 179 -18.48 -3.07 -20.98
C ASN A 179 -17.16 -2.40 -20.61
N THR A 180 -16.55 -2.82 -19.51
CA THR A 180 -15.26 -2.31 -19.03
C THR A 180 -14.29 -3.45 -18.83
N LEU A 181 -13.15 -3.40 -19.51
CA LEU A 181 -12.02 -4.30 -19.22
C LEU A 181 -11.22 -3.75 -18.04
N VAL A 182 -11.13 -4.53 -16.97
CA VAL A 182 -10.32 -4.23 -15.80
C VAL A 182 -9.07 -5.10 -15.79
N LEU A 183 -7.91 -4.46 -15.74
CA LEU A 183 -6.62 -5.13 -15.58
C LEU A 183 -6.03 -4.75 -14.22
N PHE A 184 -5.74 -5.76 -13.40
CA PHE A 184 -5.06 -5.61 -12.13
C PHE A 184 -3.73 -6.35 -12.15
N MET A 185 -2.65 -5.66 -11.81
CA MET A 185 -1.32 -6.26 -11.77
C MET A 185 -0.42 -5.53 -10.78
N SER A 186 0.60 -6.22 -10.29
CA SER A 186 1.74 -5.61 -9.63
C SER A 186 2.77 -5.20 -10.68
N ASP A 187 3.41 -4.05 -10.51
CA ASP A 187 4.48 -3.57 -11.39
C ASP A 187 5.77 -4.39 -11.24
N ASN A 188 6.00 -4.94 -10.05
CA ASN A 188 7.14 -5.80 -9.73
C ASN A 188 6.79 -6.77 -8.59
N GLY A 189 7.72 -7.64 -8.26
CA GLY A 189 7.65 -8.53 -7.10
C GLY A 189 7.99 -7.83 -5.79
N GLY A 190 7.98 -8.57 -4.69
CA GLY A 190 8.38 -8.07 -3.38
C GLY A 190 9.85 -7.58 -3.42
N CYS A 191 10.09 -6.43 -2.80
CA CYS A 191 11.43 -5.89 -2.66
C CYS A 191 12.26 -6.74 -1.69
N ALA A 192 13.45 -7.15 -2.10
CA ALA A 192 14.42 -7.86 -1.26
C ALA A 192 15.56 -6.93 -0.81
N GLU A 193 15.47 -5.65 -1.06
CA GLU A 193 16.48 -4.68 -0.66
C GLU A 193 16.44 -4.49 0.86
N GLU A 194 17.60 -4.64 1.49
CA GLU A 194 17.75 -4.25 2.88
C GLU A 194 18.04 -2.75 2.95
N ILE A 195 17.16 -2.01 3.58
CA ILE A 195 17.36 -0.58 3.80
C ILE A 195 18.28 -0.40 5.00
N HIS A 196 19.58 -0.64 4.79
CA HIS A 196 20.60 -0.66 5.85
C HIS A 196 20.84 0.68 6.57
N ASN A 197 20.32 1.78 6.06
CA ASN A 197 20.64 3.12 6.56
C ASN A 197 19.43 3.97 6.97
N THR A 198 18.25 3.40 7.01
CA THR A 198 17.14 4.10 7.64
C THR A 198 17.27 3.89 9.14
N PRO A 199 17.45 4.95 9.95
CA PRO A 199 17.30 4.80 11.38
C PRO A 199 15.94 4.16 11.64
N HIS A 200 15.89 3.18 12.54
CA HIS A 200 14.62 2.64 13.00
C HIS A 200 13.81 3.81 13.54
N LEU A 201 12.92 4.31 12.72
CA LEU A 201 12.04 5.38 13.14
C LEU A 201 11.06 4.78 14.14
N PRO A 202 10.87 5.42 15.30
CA PRO A 202 9.87 4.94 16.24
C PRO A 202 8.51 4.92 15.55
N PRO A 203 7.58 4.08 16.00
CA PRO A 203 6.20 4.10 15.52
C PRO A 203 5.70 5.53 15.43
N GLY A 204 5.04 5.87 14.35
CA GLY A 204 4.53 7.21 14.12
C GLY A 204 3.65 7.67 15.27
N THR A 205 3.72 8.97 15.59
CA THR A 205 2.92 9.58 16.67
C THR A 205 1.44 9.67 16.33
N ILE A 206 1.06 9.41 15.07
CA ILE A 206 -0.31 9.31 14.62
C ILE A 206 -0.64 7.84 14.46
N ASP A 207 -0.77 7.11 15.56
CA ASP A 207 -1.25 5.73 15.63
C ASP A 207 -0.92 4.84 14.41
N SER A 208 0.15 5.15 13.68
CA SER A 208 0.65 4.46 12.51
C SER A 208 2.05 3.95 12.76
N TYR A 209 2.38 2.80 12.18
CA TYR A 209 3.72 2.24 12.22
C TYR A 209 4.49 2.72 10.99
N GLN A 210 5.72 3.18 11.21
CA GLN A 210 6.63 3.59 10.16
C GLN A 210 7.96 2.83 10.35
N THR A 211 8.38 2.05 9.36
CA THR A 211 9.69 1.39 9.33
C THR A 211 10.66 2.11 8.45
#